data_41beb8dd53ce64a9c5cf907bde6e5201
#
_entry.id   41beb8dd53ce64a9c5cf907bde6e5201
#
_cell.length_a   1.000
_cell.length_b   1.000
_cell.length_c   1.000
_cell.angle_alpha   90.00
_cell.angle_beta   90.00
_cell.angle_gamma   90.00
#
_symmetry.space_group_name_H-M   'P 1'
#
loop_
_entity.id
_entity.type
_entity.pdbx_description
1 polymer ?
#
loop_
_entity_poly.entity_id
_entity_poly.type
_entity_poly.pdbx_seq_one_letter_code
_entity_poly.pdbx_strand_id
1 'polypeptide(L)'
;MAAASERVFEFLNEEEEDQIAHNPADIQAVTGAVSFDHVSFGYQPEQTIIHDFSVKVSPGEKIAIVGPTGAGKTTMVKLLMRFYDVNSGEICLDGHNIKDFNRRELRDAFGMVLQDTWLFKGTIMENIRYGRLDATDEEVIAAAKAAHADHFIKTLPGGYQMELNEDASNVSQGQKQLLTIARAILADNKILILDEATSSVDTRTEVAIQKAMDNLMRGRTSFVIAHRLSTIRDADMILVMKDGDIVEQGNHKELLAANGFYASLYNSQFEETVA
;
A
#
# COMPACT_ATOMS: atom_id res chain seq x y z
N MET A 1 -27.88 7.15 -29.71
CA MET A 1 -28.25 5.86 -29.06
C MET A 1 -27.38 4.71 -29.56
N ALA A 2 -27.19 4.50 -30.88
CA ALA A 2 -26.37 3.37 -31.38
C ALA A 2 -24.95 3.30 -30.81
N ALA A 3 -24.20 4.41 -30.81
CA ALA A 3 -22.83 4.42 -30.27
C ALA A 3 -22.73 4.15 -28.74
N ALA A 4 -23.76 4.49 -27.96
CA ALA A 4 -23.80 4.17 -26.54
C ALA A 4 -24.11 2.68 -26.32
N SER A 5 -24.97 2.10 -27.13
CA SER A 5 -25.28 0.67 -27.09
C SER A 5 -24.06 -0.15 -27.52
N GLU A 6 -23.33 0.28 -28.54
CA GLU A 6 -22.13 -0.38 -29.04
C GLU A 6 -21.07 -0.49 -27.92
N ARG A 7 -20.77 0.59 -27.19
CA ARG A 7 -19.86 0.58 -26.05
C ARG A 7 -20.30 -0.33 -24.91
N VAL A 8 -21.62 -0.41 -24.66
CA VAL A 8 -22.14 -1.34 -23.64
C VAL A 8 -21.92 -2.79 -24.06
N PHE A 9 -22.17 -3.10 -25.35
CA PHE A 9 -21.97 -4.46 -25.85
C PHE A 9 -20.49 -4.82 -25.97
N GLU A 10 -19.60 -3.89 -26.33
CA GLU A 10 -18.16 -4.09 -26.25
C GLU A 10 -17.74 -4.46 -24.84
N PHE A 11 -18.18 -3.70 -23.82
CA PHE A 11 -17.89 -4.00 -22.41
C PHE A 11 -18.45 -5.37 -21.96
N LEU A 12 -19.65 -5.73 -22.38
CA LEU A 12 -20.29 -7.01 -22.03
C LEU A 12 -19.67 -8.22 -22.73
N ASN A 13 -18.94 -8.01 -23.83
CA ASN A 13 -18.25 -9.04 -24.59
C ASN A 13 -16.76 -9.17 -24.25
N GLU A 14 -16.22 -8.32 -23.33
CA GLU A 14 -14.86 -8.46 -22.85
C GLU A 14 -14.67 -9.81 -22.15
N GLU A 15 -13.49 -10.38 -22.27
CA GLU A 15 -13.12 -11.61 -21.58
C GLU A 15 -13.10 -11.39 -20.07
N GLU A 16 -13.81 -12.24 -19.34
CA GLU A 16 -13.79 -12.20 -17.88
C GLU A 16 -12.44 -12.66 -17.33
N GLU A 17 -11.94 -11.96 -16.31
CA GLU A 17 -10.74 -12.37 -15.59
C GLU A 17 -10.94 -13.71 -14.88
N ASP A 18 -9.96 -14.60 -14.95
CA ASP A 18 -9.92 -15.82 -14.16
C ASP A 18 -9.86 -15.49 -12.66
N GLN A 19 -10.98 -15.70 -11.95
CA GLN A 19 -11.10 -15.41 -10.52
C GLN A 19 -10.64 -16.58 -9.64
N ILE A 20 -10.73 -17.82 -10.15
CA ILE A 20 -10.54 -19.04 -9.36
C ILE A 20 -9.33 -19.81 -9.91
N ALA A 21 -8.37 -20.10 -9.05
CA ALA A 21 -7.25 -20.95 -9.36
C ALA A 21 -7.69 -22.43 -9.46
N HIS A 22 -7.03 -23.21 -10.30
CA HIS A 22 -7.39 -24.61 -10.54
C HIS A 22 -7.19 -25.50 -9.28
N ASN A 23 -6.11 -25.25 -8.51
CA ASN A 23 -5.85 -25.83 -7.20
C ASN A 23 -5.39 -24.70 -6.26
N PRO A 24 -6.32 -23.97 -5.65
CA PRO A 24 -5.97 -22.77 -4.89
C PRO A 24 -5.09 -23.10 -3.68
N ALA A 25 -3.98 -22.35 -3.54
CA ALA A 25 -3.17 -22.37 -2.34
C ALA A 25 -3.94 -21.75 -1.17
N ASP A 26 -3.65 -22.22 0.05
CA ASP A 26 -4.31 -21.71 1.26
C ASP A 26 -3.77 -20.33 1.67
N ILE A 27 -4.57 -19.31 1.46
CA ILE A 27 -4.21 -17.92 1.82
C ILE A 27 -4.10 -17.72 3.34
N GLN A 28 -4.74 -18.54 4.15
CA GLN A 28 -4.70 -18.43 5.62
C GLN A 28 -3.33 -18.87 6.19
N ALA A 29 -2.60 -19.69 5.45
CA ALA A 29 -1.27 -20.15 5.84
C ALA A 29 -0.17 -19.12 5.53
N VAL A 30 -0.50 -18.03 4.82
CA VAL A 30 0.47 -17.01 4.38
C VAL A 30 1.11 -16.29 5.57
N THR A 31 2.45 -16.26 5.58
CA THR A 31 3.27 -15.55 6.58
C THR A 31 3.76 -14.19 6.09
N GLY A 32 3.79 -13.98 4.77
CA GLY A 32 4.13 -12.72 4.13
C GLY A 32 5.51 -12.66 3.49
N ALA A 33 6.16 -13.80 3.19
CA ALA A 33 7.34 -13.79 2.32
C ALA A 33 6.90 -13.49 0.88
N VAL A 34 7.58 -12.55 0.22
CA VAL A 34 7.28 -12.16 -1.16
C VAL A 34 8.54 -12.28 -2.01
N SER A 35 8.44 -12.87 -3.19
CA SER A 35 9.52 -12.84 -4.17
C SER A 35 9.02 -12.45 -5.55
N PHE A 36 9.83 -11.66 -6.23
CA PHE A 36 9.74 -11.39 -7.66
C PHE A 36 10.94 -12.07 -8.30
N ASP A 37 10.72 -12.83 -9.35
CA ASP A 37 11.77 -13.55 -10.05
C ASP A 37 11.71 -13.25 -11.55
N HIS A 38 12.67 -12.46 -12.04
CA HIS A 38 12.80 -12.02 -13.43
C HIS A 38 11.49 -11.48 -14.04
N VAL A 39 10.77 -10.66 -13.25
CA VAL A 39 9.47 -10.12 -13.67
C VAL A 39 9.65 -9.06 -14.74
N SER A 40 8.95 -9.26 -15.87
CA SER A 40 8.79 -8.26 -16.92
C SER A 40 7.31 -7.97 -17.16
N PHE A 41 6.99 -6.68 -17.41
CA PHE A 41 5.63 -6.24 -17.63
C PHE A 41 5.53 -4.95 -18.43
N GLY A 42 4.52 -4.89 -19.29
CA GLY A 42 4.05 -3.68 -19.97
C GLY A 42 2.54 -3.72 -20.14
N TYR A 43 1.88 -2.57 -20.06
CA TYR A 43 0.43 -2.46 -20.29
C TYR A 43 0.06 -2.68 -21.77
N GLN A 44 1.02 -2.46 -22.67
CA GLN A 44 0.89 -2.69 -24.10
C GLN A 44 2.08 -3.55 -24.55
N PRO A 45 1.90 -4.44 -25.54
CA PRO A 45 2.97 -5.34 -26.01
C PRO A 45 4.24 -4.61 -26.45
N GLU A 46 4.10 -3.39 -26.98
CA GLU A 46 5.19 -2.60 -27.53
C GLU A 46 5.92 -1.75 -26.50
N GLN A 47 5.37 -1.64 -25.26
CA GLN A 47 5.92 -0.77 -24.22
C GLN A 47 6.14 -1.52 -22.92
N THR A 48 7.35 -2.02 -22.71
CA THR A 48 7.79 -2.61 -21.44
C THR A 48 8.00 -1.49 -20.42
N ILE A 49 7.45 -1.66 -19.22
CA ILE A 49 7.56 -0.71 -18.10
C ILE A 49 8.44 -1.30 -16.99
N ILE A 50 8.34 -2.60 -16.75
CA ILE A 50 9.20 -3.36 -15.85
C ILE A 50 9.98 -4.34 -16.72
N HIS A 51 11.32 -4.33 -16.65
CA HIS A 51 12.16 -5.09 -17.59
C HIS A 51 12.66 -6.40 -17.00
N ASP A 52 13.30 -6.36 -15.81
CA ASP A 52 13.87 -7.52 -15.12
C ASP A 52 13.86 -7.29 -13.60
N PHE A 53 12.67 -7.29 -13.01
CA PHE A 53 12.51 -6.98 -11.60
C PHE A 53 12.64 -8.25 -10.76
N SER A 54 13.69 -8.31 -9.93
CA SER A 54 13.96 -9.45 -9.05
C SER A 54 14.28 -9.00 -7.64
N VAL A 55 13.52 -9.50 -6.65
CA VAL A 55 13.75 -9.23 -5.23
C VAL A 55 13.15 -10.33 -4.36
N LYS A 56 13.75 -10.59 -3.21
CA LYS A 56 13.22 -11.48 -2.17
C LYS A 56 13.05 -10.70 -0.88
N VAL A 57 11.86 -10.82 -0.30
CA VAL A 57 11.43 -10.14 0.91
C VAL A 57 11.01 -11.18 1.94
N SER A 58 11.57 -11.09 3.14
CA SER A 58 11.24 -11.99 4.25
C SER A 58 9.98 -11.53 4.99
N PRO A 59 9.27 -12.44 5.69
CA PRO A 59 8.12 -12.05 6.49
C PRO A 59 8.48 -10.99 7.54
N GLY A 60 7.65 -9.95 7.61
CA GLY A 60 7.82 -8.87 8.58
C GLY A 60 8.84 -7.80 8.20
N GLU A 61 9.52 -7.90 7.06
CA GLU A 61 10.43 -6.87 6.58
C GLU A 61 9.68 -5.61 6.11
N LYS A 62 10.29 -4.46 6.36
CA LYS A 62 9.86 -3.15 5.89
C LYS A 62 10.67 -2.74 4.68
N ILE A 63 10.02 -2.65 3.52
CA ILE A 63 10.63 -2.34 2.24
C ILE A 63 10.26 -0.91 1.83
N ALA A 64 11.24 -0.04 1.72
CA ALA A 64 11.03 1.29 1.14
C ALA A 64 11.29 1.24 -0.37
N ILE A 65 10.35 1.74 -1.16
CA ILE A 65 10.46 1.84 -2.62
C ILE A 65 10.66 3.31 -2.96
N VAL A 66 11.81 3.63 -3.50
CA VAL A 66 12.20 5.00 -3.86
C VAL A 66 12.56 5.11 -5.34
N GLY A 67 12.41 6.28 -5.91
CA GLY A 67 12.74 6.54 -7.31
C GLY A 67 11.91 7.69 -7.88
N PRO A 68 12.28 8.24 -9.03
CA PRO A 68 11.57 9.34 -9.66
C PRO A 68 10.15 8.95 -10.08
N THR A 69 9.33 9.95 -10.41
CA THR A 69 8.02 9.73 -11.02
C THR A 69 8.19 8.97 -12.33
N GLY A 70 7.36 7.96 -12.56
CA GLY A 70 7.46 7.10 -13.75
C GLY A 70 8.44 5.92 -13.62
N ALA A 71 9.17 5.76 -12.51
CA ALA A 71 10.11 4.66 -12.30
C ALA A 71 9.48 3.26 -12.21
N GLY A 72 8.15 3.13 -12.24
CA GLY A 72 7.46 1.83 -12.16
C GLY A 72 6.95 1.44 -10.77
N LYS A 73 7.14 2.26 -9.72
CA LYS A 73 6.75 1.95 -8.32
C LYS A 73 5.30 1.49 -8.18
N THR A 74 4.36 2.26 -8.72
CA THR A 74 2.92 1.93 -8.68
C THR A 74 2.59 0.70 -9.53
N THR A 75 3.31 0.48 -10.63
CA THR A 75 3.14 -0.71 -11.47
C THR A 75 3.55 -1.96 -10.71
N MET A 76 4.67 -1.94 -9.99
CA MET A 76 5.11 -3.04 -9.14
C MET A 76 4.04 -3.42 -8.11
N VAL A 77 3.44 -2.44 -7.42
CA VAL A 77 2.33 -2.66 -6.47
C VAL A 77 1.12 -3.30 -7.14
N LYS A 78 0.74 -2.82 -8.33
CA LYS A 78 -0.38 -3.39 -9.11
C LYS A 78 -0.13 -4.84 -9.51
N LEU A 79 1.12 -5.19 -9.83
CA LEU A 79 1.50 -6.57 -10.16
C LEU A 79 1.47 -7.46 -8.91
N LEU A 80 1.97 -6.99 -7.77
CA LEU A 80 1.94 -7.72 -6.51
C LEU A 80 0.49 -8.07 -6.09
N MET A 81 -0.45 -7.15 -6.28
CA MET A 81 -1.88 -7.38 -6.01
C MET A 81 -2.60 -8.13 -7.12
N ARG A 82 -1.88 -8.53 -8.16
CA ARG A 82 -2.44 -9.19 -9.34
C ARG A 82 -3.61 -8.42 -9.96
N PHE A 83 -3.49 -7.06 -10.07
CA PHE A 83 -4.38 -6.30 -10.95
C PHE A 83 -4.05 -6.53 -12.42
N TYR A 84 -2.83 -6.97 -12.69
CA TYR A 84 -2.36 -7.41 -13.99
C TYR A 84 -1.50 -8.66 -13.80
N ASP A 85 -1.54 -9.58 -14.74
CA ASP A 85 -0.62 -10.71 -14.79
C ASP A 85 0.69 -10.26 -15.46
N VAL A 86 1.83 -10.80 -15.00
CA VAL A 86 3.14 -10.48 -15.58
C VAL A 86 3.29 -11.07 -16.99
N ASN A 87 4.04 -10.40 -17.86
CA ASN A 87 4.33 -10.90 -19.20
C ASN A 87 5.37 -12.04 -19.17
N SER A 88 6.37 -11.95 -18.27
CA SER A 88 7.34 -13.03 -18.01
C SER A 88 7.82 -12.97 -16.57
N GLY A 89 8.51 -14.04 -16.12
CA GLY A 89 8.88 -14.21 -14.72
C GLY A 89 7.71 -14.60 -13.85
N GLU A 90 7.91 -14.55 -12.55
CA GLU A 90 6.87 -14.89 -11.58
C GLU A 90 6.94 -14.03 -10.31
N ILE A 91 5.78 -13.91 -9.66
CA ILE A 91 5.66 -13.31 -8.33
C ILE A 91 5.12 -14.41 -7.42
N CYS A 92 5.84 -14.66 -6.31
CA CYS A 92 5.43 -15.67 -5.34
C CYS A 92 5.14 -15.07 -3.97
N LEU A 93 4.15 -15.66 -3.30
CA LEU A 93 3.80 -15.40 -1.91
C LEU A 93 4.00 -16.70 -1.11
N ASP A 94 4.92 -16.68 -0.14
CA ASP A 94 5.38 -17.86 0.62
C ASP A 94 5.76 -19.06 -0.26
N GLY A 95 6.39 -18.81 -1.42
CA GLY A 95 6.84 -19.81 -2.37
C GLY A 95 5.77 -20.35 -3.33
N HIS A 96 4.52 -19.88 -3.22
CA HIS A 96 3.44 -20.17 -4.17
C HIS A 96 3.31 -19.02 -5.16
N ASN A 97 3.21 -19.30 -6.45
CA ASN A 97 2.93 -18.29 -7.45
C ASN A 97 1.61 -17.57 -7.12
N ILE A 98 1.54 -16.25 -7.24
CA ILE A 98 0.30 -15.51 -6.96
C ILE A 98 -0.87 -15.93 -7.86
N LYS A 99 -0.60 -16.61 -8.98
CA LYS A 99 -1.60 -17.21 -9.87
C LYS A 99 -2.25 -18.46 -9.27
N ASP A 100 -1.60 -19.09 -8.27
CA ASP A 100 -2.12 -20.26 -7.59
C ASP A 100 -3.16 -19.92 -6.49
N PHE A 101 -3.39 -18.63 -6.24
CA PHE A 101 -4.42 -18.15 -5.31
C PHE A 101 -5.66 -17.67 -6.07
N ASN A 102 -6.83 -17.81 -5.45
CA ASN A 102 -8.02 -17.12 -5.92
C ASN A 102 -7.79 -15.61 -5.86
N ARG A 103 -8.10 -14.87 -6.92
CA ARG A 103 -7.79 -13.42 -6.99
C ARG A 103 -8.35 -12.62 -5.83
N ARG A 104 -9.59 -12.91 -5.43
CA ARG A 104 -10.23 -12.22 -4.31
C ARG A 104 -9.50 -12.49 -3.00
N GLU A 105 -9.23 -13.75 -2.68
CA GLU A 105 -8.53 -14.15 -1.46
C GLU A 105 -7.11 -13.58 -1.41
N LEU A 106 -6.39 -13.60 -2.56
CA LEU A 106 -5.09 -12.95 -2.68
C LEU A 106 -5.16 -11.47 -2.31
N ARG A 107 -6.11 -10.73 -2.88
CA ARG A 107 -6.27 -9.29 -2.61
C ARG A 107 -6.68 -9.00 -1.17
N ASP A 108 -7.50 -9.88 -0.57
CA ASP A 108 -7.90 -9.79 0.83
C ASP A 108 -6.72 -10.01 1.82
N ALA A 109 -5.59 -10.60 1.36
CA ALA A 109 -4.37 -10.72 2.18
C ALA A 109 -3.58 -9.42 2.31
N PHE A 110 -3.85 -8.42 1.45
CA PHE A 110 -3.15 -7.13 1.45
C PHE A 110 -3.96 -6.05 2.16
N GLY A 111 -3.34 -5.37 3.11
CA GLY A 111 -3.82 -4.12 3.67
C GLY A 111 -3.26 -2.93 2.90
N MET A 112 -4.09 -1.92 2.60
CA MET A 112 -3.65 -0.76 1.85
C MET A 112 -3.94 0.53 2.60
N VAL A 113 -2.94 1.42 2.65
CA VAL A 113 -3.11 2.82 3.04
C VAL A 113 -2.58 3.67 1.90
N LEU A 114 -3.50 4.24 1.13
CA LEU A 114 -3.20 5.04 -0.05
C LEU A 114 -3.13 6.53 0.29
N GLN A 115 -2.51 7.29 -0.62
CA GLN A 115 -2.47 8.74 -0.58
C GLN A 115 -3.86 9.36 -0.50
N ASP A 116 -4.76 8.93 -1.40
CA ASP A 116 -6.14 9.37 -1.42
C ASP A 116 -6.95 8.59 -0.38
N THR A 117 -7.22 9.26 0.74
CA THR A 117 -8.00 8.67 1.83
C THR A 117 -9.48 8.67 1.46
N TRP A 118 -10.04 7.48 1.26
CA TRP A 118 -11.46 7.35 1.00
C TRP A 118 -12.23 6.93 2.25
N LEU A 119 -13.24 7.73 2.61
CA LEU A 119 -14.21 7.45 3.66
C LEU A 119 -15.61 7.61 3.08
N PHE A 120 -16.53 6.74 3.48
CA PHE A 120 -17.91 6.79 3.02
C PHE A 120 -18.80 7.57 3.98
N LYS A 121 -19.95 8.02 3.50
CA LYS A 121 -21.00 8.63 4.31
C LYS A 121 -21.53 7.60 5.31
N GLY A 122 -21.37 7.86 6.60
CA GLY A 122 -21.71 6.98 7.70
C GLY A 122 -20.97 7.38 8.96
N THR A 123 -21.13 6.66 10.04
CA THR A 123 -20.44 6.97 11.30
C THR A 123 -18.94 6.72 11.22
N ILE A 124 -18.17 7.37 12.10
CA ILE A 124 -16.75 7.07 12.26
C ILE A 124 -16.54 5.61 12.64
N MET A 125 -17.41 5.06 13.51
CA MET A 125 -17.40 3.66 13.91
C MET A 125 -17.51 2.72 12.70
N GLU A 126 -18.48 2.95 11.82
CA GLU A 126 -18.70 2.15 10.61
C GLU A 126 -17.53 2.27 9.64
N ASN A 127 -16.97 3.47 9.46
CA ASN A 127 -15.82 3.70 8.60
C ASN A 127 -14.58 2.92 9.06
N ILE A 128 -14.32 2.80 10.36
CA ILE A 128 -13.22 1.98 10.88
C ILE A 128 -13.57 0.50 10.75
N ARG A 129 -14.83 0.10 11.12
CA ARG A 129 -15.31 -1.29 11.03
C ARG A 129 -15.30 -1.85 9.61
N TYR A 130 -15.26 -1.00 8.59
CA TYR A 130 -15.11 -1.43 7.20
C TYR A 130 -13.84 -2.28 6.96
N GLY A 131 -12.81 -2.17 7.81
CA GLY A 131 -11.64 -3.04 7.77
C GLY A 131 -11.95 -4.50 8.13
N ARG A 132 -12.93 -4.74 9.01
CA ARG A 132 -13.45 -6.07 9.39
C ARG A 132 -14.88 -5.91 9.89
N LEU A 133 -15.83 -6.32 9.06
CA LEU A 133 -17.25 -6.03 9.24
C LEU A 133 -17.88 -6.69 10.49
N ASP A 134 -17.34 -7.81 10.94
CA ASP A 134 -17.76 -8.56 12.13
C ASP A 134 -17.08 -8.11 13.43
N ALA A 135 -16.22 -7.08 13.37
CA ALA A 135 -15.53 -6.56 14.54
C ALA A 135 -16.49 -5.92 15.55
N THR A 136 -16.24 -6.17 16.85
CA THR A 136 -16.99 -5.54 17.94
C THR A 136 -16.63 -4.06 18.09
N ASP A 137 -17.47 -3.31 18.82
CA ASP A 137 -17.19 -1.89 19.11
C ASP A 137 -15.87 -1.71 19.87
N GLU A 138 -15.55 -2.64 20.79
CA GLU A 138 -14.32 -2.63 21.57
C GLU A 138 -13.08 -2.83 20.67
N GLU A 139 -13.15 -3.73 19.68
CA GLU A 139 -12.07 -3.95 18.72
C GLU A 139 -11.87 -2.72 17.83
N VAL A 140 -12.95 -2.08 17.37
CA VAL A 140 -12.89 -0.83 16.60
C VAL A 140 -12.23 0.28 17.42
N ILE A 141 -12.62 0.44 18.70
CA ILE A 141 -12.03 1.42 19.60
C ILE A 141 -10.54 1.10 19.87
N ALA A 142 -10.19 -0.18 20.02
CA ALA A 142 -8.79 -0.59 20.19
C ALA A 142 -7.94 -0.24 18.97
N ALA A 143 -8.45 -0.50 17.75
CA ALA A 143 -7.79 -0.11 16.50
C ALA A 143 -7.63 1.41 16.38
N ALA A 144 -8.66 2.18 16.74
CA ALA A 144 -8.59 3.64 16.76
C ALA A 144 -7.55 4.18 17.76
N LYS A 145 -7.40 3.55 18.93
CA LYS A 145 -6.35 3.88 19.91
C LYS A 145 -4.97 3.57 19.35
N ALA A 146 -4.78 2.41 18.73
CA ALA A 146 -3.51 2.03 18.11
C ALA A 146 -3.13 2.95 16.95
N ALA A 147 -4.11 3.50 16.22
CA ALA A 147 -3.94 4.51 15.18
C ALA A 147 -3.82 5.95 15.72
N HIS A 148 -3.75 6.16 17.04
CA HIS A 148 -3.77 7.50 17.65
C HIS A 148 -4.98 8.37 17.26
N ALA A 149 -6.09 7.75 16.84
CA ALA A 149 -7.33 8.42 16.41
C ALA A 149 -8.31 8.66 17.57
N ASP A 150 -8.33 7.81 18.60
CA ASP A 150 -9.30 7.83 19.70
C ASP A 150 -9.44 9.20 20.38
N HIS A 151 -8.31 9.90 20.58
CA HIS A 151 -8.32 11.20 21.24
C HIS A 151 -9.13 12.23 20.46
N PHE A 152 -8.84 12.43 19.17
CA PHE A 152 -9.58 13.40 18.38
C PHE A 152 -11.04 12.98 18.17
N ILE A 153 -11.31 11.66 17.97
CA ILE A 153 -12.69 11.17 17.82
C ILE A 153 -13.54 11.58 19.03
N LYS A 154 -13.03 11.43 20.24
CA LYS A 154 -13.74 11.80 21.47
C LYS A 154 -13.97 13.30 21.64
N THR A 155 -13.22 14.16 20.93
CA THR A 155 -13.44 15.60 20.95
C THR A 155 -14.52 16.05 19.95
N LEU A 156 -14.91 15.20 19.01
CA LEU A 156 -15.95 15.49 18.04
C LEU A 156 -17.36 15.36 18.66
N PRO A 157 -18.32 16.17 18.19
CA PRO A 157 -19.72 16.00 18.58
C PRO A 157 -20.23 14.60 18.19
N GLY A 158 -20.69 13.81 19.17
CA GLY A 158 -21.12 12.42 18.95
C GLY A 158 -20.00 11.37 18.95
N GLY A 159 -18.73 11.76 19.00
CA GLY A 159 -17.60 10.84 19.09
C GLY A 159 -17.58 9.82 17.96
N TYR A 160 -17.53 8.53 18.29
CA TYR A 160 -17.56 7.44 17.29
C TYR A 160 -18.86 7.37 16.49
N GLN A 161 -19.95 7.93 16.98
CA GLN A 161 -21.26 7.97 16.32
C GLN A 161 -21.42 9.21 15.44
N MET A 162 -20.43 10.08 15.37
CA MET A 162 -20.45 11.22 14.45
C MET A 162 -20.52 10.74 13.01
N GLU A 163 -21.51 11.22 12.27
CA GLU A 163 -21.66 10.95 10.85
C GLU A 163 -20.69 11.79 10.02
N LEU A 164 -19.95 11.13 9.14
CA LEU A 164 -19.17 11.77 8.09
C LEU A 164 -20.12 12.11 6.93
N ASN A 165 -19.94 13.30 6.36
CA ASN A 165 -20.67 13.67 5.14
C ASN A 165 -20.10 12.96 3.91
N GLU A 166 -20.73 13.13 2.75
CA GLU A 166 -20.42 12.41 1.52
C GLU A 166 -18.94 12.53 1.10
N ASP A 167 -18.34 13.73 1.31
CA ASP A 167 -16.92 14.01 1.00
C ASP A 167 -16.02 13.89 2.23
N ALA A 168 -16.55 13.49 3.38
CA ALA A 168 -15.88 13.53 4.67
C ALA A 168 -15.18 14.88 4.96
N SER A 169 -15.74 16.00 4.45
CA SER A 169 -15.18 17.35 4.59
C SER A 169 -15.32 17.92 6.00
N ASN A 170 -16.11 17.27 6.86
CA ASN A 170 -16.28 17.61 8.27
C ASN A 170 -15.16 17.06 9.21
N VAL A 171 -14.13 16.45 8.63
CA VAL A 171 -12.87 16.05 9.29
C VAL A 171 -11.67 16.50 8.47
N SER A 172 -10.54 16.81 9.12
CA SER A 172 -9.32 17.24 8.44
C SER A 172 -8.65 16.11 7.67
N GLN A 173 -7.78 16.42 6.71
CA GLN A 173 -7.06 15.43 5.92
C GLN A 173 -6.23 14.48 6.81
N GLY A 174 -5.54 15.00 7.82
CA GLY A 174 -4.80 14.17 8.77
C GLY A 174 -5.70 13.26 9.60
N GLN A 175 -6.90 13.74 10.00
CA GLN A 175 -7.89 12.92 10.69
C GLN A 175 -8.42 11.80 9.77
N LYS A 176 -8.70 12.08 8.48
CA LYS A 176 -9.07 11.04 7.50
C LYS A 176 -7.99 9.97 7.41
N GLN A 177 -6.71 10.37 7.36
CA GLN A 177 -5.59 9.44 7.29
C GLN A 177 -5.49 8.56 8.54
N LEU A 178 -5.65 9.11 9.74
CA LEU A 178 -5.69 8.33 10.99
C LEU A 178 -6.85 7.32 11.01
N LEU A 179 -8.04 7.68 10.50
CA LEU A 179 -9.18 6.77 10.38
C LEU A 179 -8.90 5.63 9.38
N THR A 180 -8.24 5.94 8.26
CA THR A 180 -7.84 4.93 7.27
C THR A 180 -6.79 3.97 7.84
N ILE A 181 -5.83 4.48 8.62
CA ILE A 181 -4.85 3.64 9.32
C ILE A 181 -5.54 2.76 10.38
N ALA A 182 -6.51 3.28 11.12
CA ALA A 182 -7.30 2.49 12.08
C ALA A 182 -8.06 1.35 11.39
N ARG A 183 -8.63 1.60 10.21
CA ARG A 183 -9.24 0.59 9.35
C ARG A 183 -8.26 -0.52 8.98
N ALA A 184 -7.05 -0.16 8.55
CA ALA A 184 -6.00 -1.11 8.18
C ALA A 184 -5.47 -1.90 9.39
N ILE A 185 -5.36 -1.29 10.57
CA ILE A 185 -5.02 -1.99 11.82
C ILE A 185 -6.09 -3.02 12.18
N LEU A 186 -7.37 -2.67 12.04
CA LEU A 186 -8.49 -3.55 12.34
C LEU A 186 -8.58 -4.74 11.38
N ALA A 187 -8.23 -4.53 10.11
CA ALA A 187 -8.20 -5.58 9.08
C ALA A 187 -7.14 -6.68 9.36
N ASP A 188 -6.04 -6.33 10.03
CA ASP A 188 -4.96 -7.22 10.48
C ASP A 188 -4.30 -8.06 9.38
N ASN A 189 -4.15 -7.48 8.17
CA ASN A 189 -3.50 -8.12 7.04
C ASN A 189 -2.01 -8.36 7.30
N LYS A 190 -1.45 -9.46 6.74
CA LYS A 190 -0.04 -9.83 6.89
C LYS A 190 0.91 -9.02 6.01
N ILE A 191 0.41 -8.54 4.89
CA ILE A 191 1.18 -7.74 3.93
C ILE A 191 0.51 -6.38 3.80
N LEU A 192 1.31 -5.33 3.83
CA LEU A 192 0.87 -3.95 3.73
C LEU A 192 1.45 -3.27 2.50
N ILE A 193 0.63 -2.47 1.86
CA ILE A 193 1.02 -1.56 0.78
C ILE A 193 0.67 -0.14 1.25
N LEU A 194 1.69 0.68 1.41
CA LEU A 194 1.57 2.00 1.98
C LEU A 194 2.08 3.03 0.96
N ASP A 195 1.26 4.02 0.62
CA ASP A 195 1.67 5.15 -0.21
C ASP A 195 1.73 6.41 0.65
N GLU A 196 2.95 6.86 0.96
CA GLU A 196 3.18 8.03 1.79
C GLU A 196 3.05 9.31 0.99
N ALA A 197 1.86 9.86 0.94
CA ALA A 197 1.73 11.24 0.46
C ALA A 197 2.05 12.26 1.53
N THR A 198 2.77 13.26 1.11
CA THR A 198 2.95 14.50 1.86
C THR A 198 1.78 15.44 1.55
N SER A 199 0.60 15.23 2.11
CA SER A 199 -0.41 16.27 2.13
C SER A 199 -0.07 17.27 3.25
N SER A 200 -0.47 18.52 3.09
CA SER A 200 -0.31 19.62 4.06
C SER A 200 -1.08 19.33 5.36
N VAL A 201 -0.45 18.59 6.25
CA VAL A 201 -0.96 18.24 7.57
C VAL A 201 -0.12 18.99 8.60
N ASP A 202 -0.74 19.47 9.67
CA ASP A 202 -0.01 20.12 10.77
C ASP A 202 0.99 19.15 11.44
N THR A 203 2.07 19.69 11.98
CA THR A 203 3.18 18.92 12.55
C THR A 203 2.74 17.96 13.67
N ARG A 204 1.75 18.33 14.48
CA ARG A 204 1.28 17.48 15.59
C ARG A 204 0.54 16.24 15.06
N THR A 205 -0.32 16.44 14.07
CA THR A 205 -1.04 15.37 13.40
C THR A 205 -0.07 14.50 12.59
N GLU A 206 0.95 15.07 11.98
CA GLU A 206 1.99 14.33 11.27
C GLU A 206 2.73 13.34 12.19
N VAL A 207 3.12 13.78 13.40
CA VAL A 207 3.73 12.88 14.41
C VAL A 207 2.78 11.75 14.81
N ALA A 208 1.48 12.03 14.94
CA ALA A 208 0.48 11.00 15.25
C ALA A 208 0.34 9.98 14.10
N ILE A 209 0.31 10.45 12.85
CA ILE A 209 0.27 9.60 11.66
C ILE A 209 1.51 8.70 11.60
N GLN A 210 2.71 9.25 11.82
CA GLN A 210 3.95 8.45 11.81
C GLN A 210 3.89 7.33 12.84
N LYS A 211 3.51 7.62 14.08
CA LYS A 211 3.36 6.62 15.14
C LYS A 211 2.30 5.57 14.81
N ALA A 212 1.19 5.98 14.19
CA ALA A 212 0.14 5.08 13.74
C ALA A 212 0.64 4.13 12.63
N MET A 213 1.42 4.65 11.66
CA MET A 213 2.06 3.86 10.62
C MET A 213 3.08 2.86 11.20
N ASP A 214 3.91 3.29 12.15
CA ASP A 214 4.87 2.40 12.82
C ASP A 214 4.16 1.26 13.57
N ASN A 215 3.03 1.56 14.23
CA ASN A 215 2.21 0.54 14.88
C ASN A 215 1.58 -0.41 13.85
N LEU A 216 1.08 0.13 12.72
CA LEU A 216 0.49 -0.68 11.65
C LEU A 216 1.51 -1.65 11.04
N MET A 217 2.74 -1.21 10.77
CA MET A 217 3.78 -2.01 10.12
C MET A 217 4.39 -3.09 11.04
N ARG A 218 4.25 -2.99 12.35
CA ARG A 218 4.93 -3.88 13.29
C ARG A 218 4.57 -5.34 13.08
N GLY A 219 5.56 -6.18 12.76
CA GLY A 219 5.40 -7.61 12.53
C GLY A 219 4.70 -7.98 11.23
N ARG A 220 4.56 -7.04 10.30
CA ARG A 220 3.95 -7.24 8.98
C ARG A 220 4.92 -6.89 7.87
N THR A 221 4.90 -7.66 6.80
CA THR A 221 5.65 -7.33 5.59
C THR A 221 5.06 -6.07 4.97
N SER A 222 5.87 -5.03 4.79
CA SER A 222 5.36 -3.72 4.39
C SER A 222 6.11 -3.17 3.19
N PHE A 223 5.42 -2.93 2.10
CA PHE A 223 5.92 -2.22 0.93
C PHE A 223 5.48 -0.76 1.02
N VAL A 224 6.43 0.15 1.18
CA VAL A 224 6.16 1.58 1.35
C VAL A 224 6.71 2.36 0.16
N ILE A 225 5.83 3.01 -0.62
CA ILE A 225 6.25 4.03 -1.57
C ILE A 225 6.61 5.25 -0.73
N ALA A 226 7.92 5.38 -0.46
CA ALA A 226 8.39 6.30 0.56
C ALA A 226 8.66 7.70 -0.01
N HIS A 227 8.05 8.69 0.60
CA HIS A 227 8.28 10.11 0.35
C HIS A 227 8.84 10.83 1.58
N ARG A 228 8.97 10.13 2.73
CA ARG A 228 9.50 10.69 3.97
C ARG A 228 10.86 10.09 4.30
N LEU A 229 11.77 10.97 4.70
CA LEU A 229 13.13 10.57 5.08
C LEU A 229 13.16 9.54 6.22
N SER A 230 12.32 9.70 7.24
CA SER A 230 12.24 8.77 8.37
C SER A 230 11.91 7.36 7.91
N THR A 231 10.92 7.19 7.05
CA THR A 231 10.49 5.89 6.53
C THR A 231 11.60 5.20 5.73
N ILE A 232 12.34 5.98 4.92
CA ILE A 232 13.45 5.45 4.12
C ILE A 232 14.60 4.98 5.02
N ARG A 233 14.96 5.78 6.05
CA ARG A 233 16.05 5.47 6.96
C ARG A 233 15.80 4.24 7.83
N ASP A 234 14.53 4.04 8.22
CA ASP A 234 14.11 2.99 9.14
C ASP A 234 13.60 1.73 8.41
N ALA A 235 13.79 1.66 7.08
CA ALA A 235 13.49 0.48 6.28
C ALA A 235 14.59 -0.58 6.43
N ASP A 236 14.19 -1.85 6.47
CA ASP A 236 15.12 -2.99 6.46
C ASP A 236 15.82 -3.11 5.10
N MET A 237 15.08 -2.83 4.02
CA MET A 237 15.56 -2.81 2.64
C MET A 237 14.99 -1.61 1.90
N ILE A 238 15.82 -0.98 1.08
CA ILE A 238 15.43 0.08 0.14
C ILE A 238 15.60 -0.47 -1.26
N LEU A 239 14.55 -0.40 -2.06
CA LEU A 239 14.57 -0.68 -3.49
C LEU A 239 14.61 0.65 -4.24
N VAL A 240 15.70 0.90 -4.93
CA VAL A 240 15.87 2.12 -5.73
C VAL A 240 15.50 1.80 -7.15
N MET A 241 14.37 2.33 -7.59
CA MET A 241 13.83 2.10 -8.94
C MET A 241 14.15 3.24 -9.89
N LYS A 242 14.56 2.89 -11.09
CA LYS A 242 14.75 3.81 -12.21
C LYS A 242 14.40 3.10 -13.50
N ASP A 243 13.61 3.75 -14.35
CA ASP A 243 13.24 3.27 -15.69
C ASP A 243 12.74 1.81 -15.72
N GLY A 244 11.97 1.40 -14.69
CA GLY A 244 11.37 0.08 -14.58
C GLY A 244 12.22 -1.01 -13.93
N ASP A 245 13.45 -0.70 -13.53
CA ASP A 245 14.38 -1.65 -12.94
C ASP A 245 14.79 -1.26 -11.53
N ILE A 246 15.24 -2.27 -10.72
CA ILE A 246 15.98 -2.02 -9.49
C ILE A 246 17.41 -1.71 -9.84
N VAL A 247 17.83 -0.45 -9.69
CA VAL A 247 19.21 -0.03 -9.98
C VAL A 247 20.13 -0.18 -8.77
N GLU A 248 19.57 -0.09 -7.55
CA GLU A 248 20.29 -0.31 -6.29
C GLU A 248 19.32 -0.92 -5.27
N GLN A 249 19.86 -1.77 -4.38
CA GLN A 249 19.13 -2.31 -3.23
C GLN A 249 20.06 -2.46 -2.03
N GLY A 250 19.55 -2.23 -0.84
CA GLY A 250 20.29 -2.35 0.42
C GLY A 250 19.68 -1.51 1.51
N ASN A 251 20.34 -1.37 2.65
CA ASN A 251 19.90 -0.45 3.69
C ASN A 251 20.41 0.99 3.47
N HIS A 252 19.86 1.93 4.21
CA HIS A 252 20.18 3.36 4.08
C HIS A 252 21.69 3.66 4.18
N LYS A 253 22.39 3.02 5.11
CA LYS A 253 23.82 3.27 5.34
C LYS A 253 24.69 2.73 4.19
N GLU A 254 24.38 1.53 3.72
CA GLU A 254 25.06 0.88 2.60
C GLU A 254 24.92 1.69 1.33
N LEU A 255 23.69 2.11 1.01
CA LEU A 255 23.40 2.85 -0.21
C LEU A 255 23.99 4.28 -0.20
N LEU A 256 24.01 4.95 0.95
CA LEU A 256 24.74 6.22 1.07
C LEU A 256 26.25 6.05 0.90
N ALA A 257 26.84 5.00 1.51
CA ALA A 257 28.27 4.73 1.41
C ALA A 257 28.69 4.37 -0.01
N ALA A 258 27.81 3.74 -0.80
CA ALA A 258 28.04 3.42 -2.21
C ALA A 258 28.11 4.67 -3.10
N ASN A 259 27.59 5.82 -2.61
CA ASN A 259 27.59 7.10 -3.32
C ASN A 259 27.03 7.02 -4.75
N GLY A 260 26.01 6.19 -4.94
CA GLY A 260 25.35 5.90 -6.21
C GLY A 260 24.13 6.78 -6.49
N PHE A 261 23.16 6.22 -7.22
CA PHE A 261 21.93 6.91 -7.59
C PHE A 261 21.07 7.25 -6.37
N TYR A 262 21.00 6.33 -5.37
CA TYR A 262 20.33 6.60 -4.11
C TYR A 262 20.89 7.82 -3.39
N ALA A 263 22.22 7.91 -3.25
CA ALA A 263 22.87 9.04 -2.59
C ALA A 263 22.57 10.37 -3.32
N SER A 264 22.59 10.35 -4.66
CA SER A 264 22.22 11.52 -5.47
C SER A 264 20.75 11.93 -5.24
N LEU A 265 19.83 10.97 -5.17
CA LEU A 265 18.41 11.19 -4.94
C LEU A 265 18.17 11.73 -3.52
N TYR A 266 18.85 11.16 -2.55
CA TYR A 266 18.80 11.56 -1.15
C TYR A 266 19.26 13.02 -0.98
N ASN A 267 20.42 13.38 -1.50
CA ASN A 267 20.97 14.73 -1.39
C ASN A 267 20.08 15.76 -2.08
N SER A 268 19.54 15.45 -3.27
CA SER A 268 18.64 16.36 -4.00
C SER A 268 17.29 16.59 -3.32
N GLN A 269 16.76 15.60 -2.61
CA GLN A 269 15.42 15.70 -2.01
C GLN A 269 15.43 16.14 -0.54
N PHE A 270 16.49 15.87 0.20
CA PHE A 270 16.50 16.00 1.65
C PHE A 270 17.60 16.90 2.23
N GLU A 271 18.71 17.18 1.52
CA GLU A 271 19.74 18.13 2.00
C GLU A 271 19.37 19.59 1.76
N GLU A 272 18.57 19.92 0.76
CA GLU A 272 18.08 21.28 0.54
C GLU A 272 17.11 21.79 1.64
N THR A 273 16.62 20.88 2.51
CA THR A 273 15.65 21.25 3.57
C THR A 273 16.34 21.63 4.90
N VAL A 274 17.68 21.59 4.97
CA VAL A 274 18.47 21.85 6.21
C VAL A 274 19.25 23.18 6.14
N ALA A 275 19.05 23.99 5.10
CA ALA A 275 19.71 25.31 4.94
C ALA A 275 18.82 26.46 5.41
#